data_a2ab4466fd82d1389b7949eab945dfc6
#
_entry.id   a2ab4466fd82d1389b7949eab945dfc6
#
_cell.length_a   1.000
_cell.length_b   1.000
_cell.length_c   1.000
_cell.angle_alpha   90.00
_cell.angle_beta   90.00
_cell.angle_gamma   90.00
#
_symmetry.space_group_name_H-M   'P 1'
#
loop_
_entity.id
_entity.type
_entity.pdbx_description
1 polymer ?
#
loop_
_entity_poly.entity_id
_entity_poly.type
_entity_poly.pdbx_seq_one_letter_code
_entity_poly.pdbx_strand_id
1 'polypeptide(L)'
;MGENKEGFWYPVVYEKNCVACGKCLKTCPAENIEQHRNMPQTVWAWRNKNDADIMKSASGGAADSAAKAVLQMGGVVYGAAYDEQLAVSHIEIESNAEREKIQSSKYVQSDPNDSYSKVKQRLAEGKK
;
A
#
# COMPACT_ATOMS: atom_id res chain seq x y z
N MET A 1 2.16 13.64 -11.98
CA MET A 1 3.20 12.60 -11.96
C MET A 1 3.86 12.55 -13.31
N GLY A 2 5.17 12.29 -13.38
CA GLY A 2 5.92 12.05 -14.61
C GLY A 2 6.58 10.68 -14.57
N GLU A 3 6.90 10.14 -15.72
CA GLU A 3 7.61 8.87 -15.87
C GLU A 3 9.07 9.16 -16.27
N ASN A 4 10.02 8.48 -15.65
CA ASN A 4 11.42 8.58 -16.00
C ASN A 4 11.79 7.58 -17.13
N LYS A 5 13.05 7.60 -17.57
CA LYS A 5 13.53 6.72 -18.66
C LYS A 5 13.50 5.23 -18.32
N GLU A 6 13.38 4.89 -17.04
CA GLU A 6 13.33 3.52 -16.52
C GLU A 6 11.89 3.06 -16.25
N GLY A 7 10.89 3.89 -16.56
CA GLY A 7 9.47 3.57 -16.38
C GLY A 7 8.93 3.83 -14.97
N PHE A 8 9.69 4.50 -14.09
CA PHE A 8 9.22 4.84 -12.76
C PHE A 8 8.47 6.17 -12.73
N TRP A 9 7.34 6.18 -12.04
CA TRP A 9 6.55 7.37 -11.80
C TRP A 9 7.12 8.17 -10.62
N TYR A 10 7.24 9.48 -10.80
CA TYR A 10 7.72 10.40 -9.76
C TYR A 10 6.94 11.72 -9.79
N PRO A 11 6.93 12.48 -8.67
CA PRO A 11 6.28 13.78 -8.63
C PRO A 11 7.04 14.80 -9.51
N VAL A 12 6.29 15.55 -10.29
CA VAL A 12 6.83 16.65 -11.12
C VAL A 12 6.27 17.97 -10.63
N VAL A 13 7.14 18.93 -10.36
CA VAL A 13 6.76 20.29 -10.00
C VAL A 13 6.65 21.13 -11.26
N TYR A 14 5.47 21.69 -11.52
CA TYR A 14 5.27 22.67 -12.59
C TYR A 14 5.63 24.06 -12.06
N GLU A 15 6.83 24.53 -12.37
CA GLU A 15 7.37 25.80 -11.85
C GLU A 15 6.43 26.99 -12.06
N LYS A 16 5.77 27.05 -13.23
CA LYS A 16 4.81 28.13 -13.57
C LYS A 16 3.60 28.21 -12.63
N ASN A 17 3.23 27.09 -12.00
CA ASN A 17 2.08 26.99 -11.11
C ASN A 17 2.51 26.85 -9.62
N CYS A 18 3.81 26.83 -9.36
CA CYS A 18 4.36 26.64 -8.04
C CYS A 18 4.31 27.96 -7.26
N VAL A 19 3.63 27.92 -6.11
CA VAL A 19 3.56 29.05 -5.17
C VAL A 19 4.64 29.00 -4.09
N ALA A 20 5.63 28.17 -4.24
CA ALA A 20 6.78 27.99 -3.34
C ALA A 20 6.40 27.75 -1.85
N CYS A 21 5.24 27.14 -1.57
CA CYS A 21 4.77 26.92 -0.19
C CYS A 21 5.51 25.82 0.58
N GLY A 22 6.38 25.03 -0.09
CA GLY A 22 7.20 23.98 0.53
C GLY A 22 6.43 22.74 1.04
N LYS A 23 5.12 22.61 0.82
CA LYS A 23 4.33 21.47 1.29
C LYS A 23 4.82 20.13 0.73
N CYS A 24 5.20 20.10 -0.56
CA CYS A 24 5.75 18.89 -1.20
C CYS A 24 7.05 18.42 -0.53
N LEU A 25 7.95 19.33 -0.16
CA LEU A 25 9.18 19.01 0.55
C LEU A 25 8.90 18.49 1.96
N LYS A 26 8.00 19.14 2.70
CA LYS A 26 7.63 18.72 4.07
C LYS A 26 6.96 17.35 4.11
N THR A 27 6.29 16.94 3.04
CA THR A 27 5.59 15.66 2.96
C THR A 27 6.46 14.55 2.37
N CYS A 28 7.56 14.92 1.70
CA CYS A 28 8.41 13.96 1.02
C CYS A 28 9.17 13.07 2.02
N PRO A 29 8.96 11.74 2.00
CA PRO A 29 9.66 10.85 2.91
C PRO A 29 11.18 10.80 2.64
N ALA A 30 11.61 11.06 1.39
CA ALA A 30 13.04 11.09 1.04
C ALA A 30 13.77 12.29 1.68
N GLU A 31 13.09 13.44 1.79
CA GLU A 31 13.65 14.64 2.43
C GLU A 31 13.58 14.58 3.98
N ASN A 32 12.73 13.73 4.53
CA ASN A 32 12.44 13.66 5.97
C ASN A 32 12.80 12.30 6.58
N ILE A 33 13.81 11.61 6.06
CA ILE A 33 14.24 10.26 6.49
C ILE A 33 14.52 10.20 8.00
N GLU A 34 15.16 11.20 8.56
CA GLU A 34 15.53 11.24 10.00
C GLU A 34 14.30 11.24 10.92
N GLN A 35 13.21 11.88 10.50
CA GLN A 35 11.98 11.97 11.31
C GLN A 35 11.21 10.65 11.40
N HIS A 36 11.51 9.69 10.52
CA HIS A 36 10.82 8.41 10.42
C HIS A 36 11.67 7.23 10.89
N ARG A 37 12.87 7.47 11.39
CA ARG A 37 13.75 6.43 11.94
C ARG A 37 13.37 6.08 13.37
N ASN A 38 12.33 5.26 13.53
CA ASN A 38 12.05 4.61 14.80
C ASN A 38 12.70 3.22 14.81
N MET A 39 13.65 3.00 15.72
CA MET A 39 14.20 1.67 15.93
C MET A 39 13.11 0.77 16.54
N PRO A 40 12.87 -0.43 15.97
CA PRO A 40 11.92 -1.36 16.56
C PRO A 40 12.40 -1.80 17.94
N GLN A 41 11.51 -1.76 18.92
CA GLN A 41 11.84 -2.21 20.29
C GLN A 41 11.95 -3.74 20.35
N THR A 42 11.20 -4.44 19.51
CA THR A 42 11.17 -5.91 19.47
C THR A 42 10.98 -6.38 18.03
N VAL A 43 11.69 -7.44 17.66
CA VAL A 43 11.58 -8.08 16.35
C VAL A 43 11.15 -9.53 16.55
N TRP A 44 10.16 -9.96 15.79
CA TRP A 44 9.61 -11.32 15.87
C TRP A 44 9.73 -12.03 14.52
N ALA A 45 10.17 -13.28 14.53
CA ALA A 45 9.97 -14.18 13.41
C ALA A 45 8.52 -14.69 13.45
N TRP A 46 7.77 -14.44 12.36
CA TRP A 46 6.36 -14.80 12.31
C TRP A 46 6.05 -15.68 11.10
N ARG A 47 5.18 -16.67 11.30
CA ARG A 47 4.69 -17.56 10.25
C ARG A 47 3.21 -17.87 10.51
N ASN A 48 2.38 -17.82 9.45
CA ASN A 48 1.00 -18.29 9.51
C ASN A 48 0.97 -19.79 9.87
N LYS A 49 -0.01 -20.23 10.64
CA LYS A 49 -0.21 -21.65 10.99
C LYS A 49 -0.90 -22.44 9.88
N ASN A 50 -1.60 -21.76 8.96
CA ASN A 50 -2.30 -22.37 7.84
C ASN A 50 -1.36 -22.45 6.63
N ASP A 51 -0.96 -23.66 6.24
CA ASP A 51 -0.05 -23.89 5.12
C ASP A 51 -0.66 -23.47 3.77
N ALA A 52 -1.98 -23.58 3.58
CA ALA A 52 -2.64 -23.13 2.36
C ALA A 52 -2.55 -21.61 2.18
N ASP A 53 -2.68 -20.83 3.27
CA ASP A 53 -2.51 -19.38 3.24
C ASP A 53 -1.04 -19.01 2.98
N ILE A 54 -0.08 -19.79 3.51
CA ILE A 54 1.36 -19.58 3.26
C ILE A 54 1.70 -19.79 1.79
N MET A 55 1.24 -20.89 1.19
CA MET A 55 1.56 -21.22 -0.20
C MET A 55 1.08 -20.17 -1.20
N LYS A 56 0.09 -19.36 -0.83
CA LYS A 56 -0.43 -18.23 -1.63
C LYS A 56 0.21 -16.90 -1.27
N SER A 57 1.01 -16.85 -0.21
CA SER A 57 1.58 -15.61 0.32
C SER A 57 3.07 -15.51 0.04
N ALA A 58 3.62 -14.30 0.12
CA ALA A 58 5.06 -14.11 0.19
C ALA A 58 5.53 -14.37 1.64
N SER A 59 6.67 -15.07 1.79
CA SER A 59 7.32 -15.33 3.08
C SER A 59 6.37 -16.02 4.08
N GLY A 60 6.30 -15.57 5.33
CA GLY A 60 5.45 -16.16 6.37
C GLY A 60 3.96 -15.83 6.30
N GLY A 61 3.51 -15.03 5.33
CA GLY A 61 2.10 -14.65 5.15
C GLY A 61 1.57 -13.65 6.19
N ALA A 62 2.44 -12.83 6.79
CA ALA A 62 2.04 -11.87 7.82
C ALA A 62 1.03 -10.84 7.30
N ALA A 63 1.29 -10.27 6.12
CA ALA A 63 0.40 -9.29 5.49
C ALA A 63 -1.00 -9.89 5.20
N ASP A 64 -1.06 -11.11 4.68
CA ASP A 64 -2.32 -11.81 4.44
C ASP A 64 -3.09 -12.07 5.74
N SER A 65 -2.41 -12.46 6.80
CA SER A 65 -3.06 -12.68 8.11
C SER A 65 -3.58 -11.38 8.72
N ALA A 66 -2.87 -10.28 8.56
CA ALA A 66 -3.34 -8.96 8.99
C ALA A 66 -4.58 -8.53 8.19
N ALA A 67 -4.54 -8.69 6.86
CA ALA A 67 -5.69 -8.43 5.98
C ALA A 67 -6.92 -9.24 6.41
N LYS A 68 -6.75 -10.55 6.63
CA LYS A 68 -7.81 -11.44 7.11
C LYS A 68 -8.44 -10.95 8.42
N ALA A 69 -7.62 -10.54 9.38
CA ALA A 69 -8.10 -10.03 10.67
C ALA A 69 -8.92 -8.74 10.50
N VAL A 70 -8.46 -7.79 9.69
CA VAL A 70 -9.20 -6.54 9.41
C VAL A 70 -10.55 -6.83 8.74
N LEU A 71 -10.57 -7.68 7.72
CA LEU A 71 -11.80 -8.06 7.02
C LEU A 71 -12.79 -8.78 7.94
N GLN A 72 -12.31 -9.65 8.85
CA GLN A 72 -13.17 -10.30 9.84
C GLN A 72 -13.80 -9.33 10.84
N MET A 73 -13.19 -8.19 11.08
CA MET A 73 -13.74 -7.10 11.89
C MET A 73 -14.70 -6.17 11.11
N GLY A 74 -15.02 -6.50 9.85
CA GLY A 74 -15.84 -5.66 8.98
C GLY A 74 -15.12 -4.42 8.45
N GLY A 75 -13.80 -4.43 8.51
CA GLY A 75 -12.95 -3.39 7.94
C GLY A 75 -12.73 -3.56 6.44
N VAL A 76 -11.96 -2.64 5.87
CA VAL A 76 -11.52 -2.67 4.46
C VAL A 76 -10.00 -2.72 4.39
N VAL A 77 -9.48 -3.34 3.34
CA VAL A 77 -8.04 -3.46 3.12
C VAL A 77 -7.70 -2.95 1.73
N TYR A 78 -6.63 -2.17 1.64
CA TYR A 78 -6.06 -1.73 0.37
C TYR A 78 -4.75 -2.47 0.12
N GLY A 79 -4.58 -2.98 -1.09
CA GLY A 79 -3.37 -3.69 -1.48
C GLY A 79 -3.12 -3.62 -2.97
N ALA A 80 -1.87 -3.89 -3.36
CA ALA A 80 -1.46 -3.92 -4.75
C ALA A 80 -1.98 -5.20 -5.43
N ALA A 81 -2.58 -5.05 -6.61
CA ALA A 81 -3.08 -6.15 -7.43
C ALA A 81 -2.71 -5.95 -8.91
N TYR A 82 -2.57 -7.05 -9.63
CA TYR A 82 -2.48 -7.03 -11.09
C TYR A 82 -3.87 -6.91 -11.71
N ASP A 83 -3.98 -6.13 -12.77
CA ASP A 83 -5.12 -6.19 -13.68
C ASP A 83 -4.90 -7.22 -14.80
N GLU A 84 -5.84 -7.30 -15.75
CA GLU A 84 -5.76 -8.23 -16.88
C GLU A 84 -4.61 -7.94 -17.84
N GLN A 85 -4.09 -6.71 -17.85
CA GLN A 85 -2.95 -6.26 -18.64
C GLN A 85 -1.62 -6.34 -17.88
N LEU A 86 -1.62 -6.93 -16.67
CA LEU A 86 -0.48 -7.04 -15.76
C LEU A 86 0.04 -5.68 -15.24
N ALA A 87 -0.74 -4.62 -15.35
CA ALA A 87 -0.44 -3.39 -14.64
C ALA A 87 -0.79 -3.53 -13.15
N VAL A 88 -0.01 -2.88 -12.28
CA VAL A 88 -0.21 -2.97 -10.84
C VAL A 88 -0.83 -1.69 -10.31
N SER A 89 -1.94 -1.84 -9.60
CA SER A 89 -2.61 -0.74 -8.93
C SER A 89 -3.07 -1.12 -7.53
N HIS A 90 -3.33 -0.12 -6.69
CA HIS A 90 -3.97 -0.36 -5.40
C HIS A 90 -5.47 -0.52 -5.59
N ILE A 91 -5.98 -1.62 -5.04
CA ILE A 91 -7.42 -1.90 -5.01
C ILE A 91 -7.92 -1.98 -3.57
N GLU A 92 -9.19 -1.69 -3.38
CA GLU A 92 -9.92 -1.94 -2.14
C GLU A 92 -10.52 -3.34 -2.16
N ILE A 93 -10.43 -4.06 -1.04
CA ILE A 93 -11.13 -5.32 -0.82
C ILE A 93 -11.94 -5.24 0.48
N GLU A 94 -13.15 -5.81 0.49
CA GLU A 94 -14.05 -5.84 1.63
C GLU A 94 -14.38 -7.28 2.09
N SER A 95 -13.92 -8.28 1.36
CA SER A 95 -14.23 -9.68 1.66
C SER A 95 -13.00 -10.58 1.66
N ASN A 96 -13.05 -11.67 2.44
CA ASN A 96 -12.00 -12.68 2.45
C ASN A 96 -11.82 -13.38 1.09
N ALA A 97 -12.85 -13.46 0.26
CA ALA A 97 -12.77 -14.06 -1.07
C ALA A 97 -11.88 -13.25 -2.02
N GLU A 98 -11.77 -11.94 -1.80
CA GLU A 98 -10.95 -11.05 -2.63
C GLU A 98 -9.48 -10.99 -2.22
N ARG A 99 -9.12 -11.57 -1.05
CA ARG A 99 -7.76 -11.54 -0.50
C ARG A 99 -6.69 -12.03 -1.47
N GLU A 100 -7.02 -13.04 -2.29
CA GLU A 100 -6.09 -13.60 -3.30
C GLU A 100 -5.59 -12.56 -4.29
N LYS A 101 -6.37 -11.53 -4.59
CA LYS A 101 -5.99 -10.46 -5.53
C LYS A 101 -4.78 -9.66 -5.05
N ILE A 102 -4.68 -9.47 -3.73
CA ILE A 102 -3.62 -8.66 -3.10
C ILE A 102 -2.51 -9.49 -2.44
N GLN A 103 -2.64 -10.82 -2.43
CA GLN A 103 -1.61 -11.72 -1.90
C GLN A 103 -0.33 -11.68 -2.74
N SER A 104 0.78 -12.04 -2.10
CA SER A 104 2.14 -12.02 -2.67
C SER A 104 2.69 -10.64 -3.01
N SER A 105 4.01 -10.56 -3.14
CA SER A 105 4.71 -9.33 -3.48
C SER A 105 4.61 -9.03 -4.98
N LYS A 106 4.35 -7.78 -5.32
CA LYS A 106 4.44 -7.24 -6.67
C LYS A 106 5.72 -6.41 -6.74
N TYR A 107 6.68 -6.82 -7.55
CA TYR A 107 8.02 -6.21 -7.62
C TYR A 107 8.10 -5.08 -8.67
N VAL A 108 6.98 -4.41 -8.90
CA VAL A 108 6.86 -3.25 -9.78
C VAL A 108 6.15 -2.13 -9.04
N GLN A 109 6.32 -0.90 -9.52
CA GLN A 109 5.64 0.25 -8.93
C GLN A 109 4.12 0.14 -9.15
N SER A 110 3.37 0.30 -8.07
CA SER A 110 1.91 0.27 -8.11
C SER A 110 1.34 1.68 -8.23
N ASP A 111 0.32 1.85 -9.07
CA ASP A 111 -0.44 3.09 -9.10
C ASP A 111 -1.38 3.15 -7.89
N PRO A 112 -1.27 4.14 -7.00
CA PRO A 112 -2.19 4.29 -5.87
C PRO A 112 -3.62 4.69 -6.30
N ASN A 113 -3.83 5.13 -7.54
CA ASN A 113 -5.12 5.61 -8.06
C ASN A 113 -5.79 6.61 -7.09
N ASP A 114 -7.06 6.39 -6.79
CA ASP A 114 -7.87 7.17 -5.85
C ASP A 114 -7.88 6.60 -4.42
N SER A 115 -6.99 5.64 -4.10
CA SER A 115 -6.97 4.93 -2.82
C SER A 115 -6.92 5.87 -1.61
N TYR A 116 -6.12 6.93 -1.67
CA TYR A 116 -6.06 7.91 -0.57
C TYR A 116 -7.39 8.61 -0.30
N SER A 117 -8.12 8.95 -1.37
CA SER A 117 -9.46 9.57 -1.26
C SER A 117 -10.47 8.58 -0.68
N LYS A 118 -10.42 7.33 -1.13
CA LYS A 118 -11.29 6.24 -0.63
C LYS A 118 -10.99 5.92 0.83
N VAL A 119 -9.72 5.78 1.20
CA VAL A 119 -9.33 5.58 2.61
C VAL A 119 -9.90 6.68 3.50
N LYS A 120 -9.77 7.95 3.10
CA LYS A 120 -10.34 9.08 3.84
C LYS A 120 -11.85 8.96 4.00
N GLN A 121 -12.54 8.56 2.93
CA GLN A 121 -13.98 8.35 2.96
C GLN A 121 -14.35 7.20 3.91
N ARG A 122 -13.71 6.03 3.78
CA ARG A 122 -13.99 4.87 4.63
C ARG A 122 -13.75 5.14 6.12
N LEU A 123 -12.70 5.89 6.44
CA LEU A 123 -12.45 6.32 7.82
C LEU A 123 -13.54 7.28 8.33
N ALA A 124 -14.07 8.18 7.49
CA ALA A 124 -15.18 9.04 7.85
C ALA A 124 -16.49 8.26 8.05
N GLU A 125 -16.68 7.15 7.37
CA GLU A 125 -17.79 6.19 7.54
C GLU A 125 -17.61 5.29 8.78
N GLY A 126 -16.51 5.40 9.53
CA GLY A 126 -16.19 4.59 10.71
C GLY A 126 -15.68 3.18 10.39
N LYS A 127 -15.29 2.90 9.16
CA LYS A 127 -14.65 1.63 8.78
C LYS A 127 -13.24 1.52 9.39
N LYS A 128 -12.82 0.31 9.65
CA LYS A 128 -11.46 -0.02 10.13
C LYS A 128 -10.54 -0.32 8.97
#